data_b15248f9a6282cdd79c5b2293bc50110
#
_entry.id   b15248f9a6282cdd79c5b2293bc50110
#
_cell.length_a   1.000
_cell.length_b   1.000
_cell.length_c   1.000
_cell.angle_alpha   90.00
_cell.angle_beta   90.00
_cell.angle_gamma   90.00
#
_symmetry.space_group_name_H-M   'P 1'
#
loop_
_entity.id
_entity.type
_entity.pdbx_description
1 polymer ?
#
loop_
_entity_poly.entity_id
_entity_poly.type
_entity_poly.pdbx_seq_one_letter_code
_entity_poly.pdbx_strand_id
1 'polypeptide(L)'
;MKDKKQNKRINGGHRLLFFCILCLFGLYVAVSYAEEQPQREQSATKVILLHTDNLTYDQYRHPGAQILTGNVQFQHDGVLMYCDSACFYEATNSFDAFGHVKMVQGDTLDLVGDMLLYNGLDQLARVRHNVVLTHRESKLYTDSLDYDRLYELGYFFEGGRLVDKDNVLTSDWGQYSPPTRQAVFNYNVKLENPKFTLISDTLNYNTQTSMAEIVGPSNIDSGDNHIYSESGFYNTQTEEAILLDRSIVTNKGRKMVGDSLYYDSKSGVGEGFRNVVYTDEVNKNMLTGNYCYYNDSTGYSMATDSAVAIDYSQRDTMYMHADTFKVYTFYMDTDSMYREVRGYHKVRSYRMDVQSVCDSLVFDSRDTCITMYRDPIVWNGGQQVLGEVIKVYLNDSTIDRIHVIDQTLSVERIDSVHYNQVAGKEMISYFRDGEMYETWVNGNVYVDYYMFDDDSLMIGLNYTETTELKLFMKDRKMEKIWMPASTGVIYPIVMIPPNRLYLSNFAWFDYIRPLNKDDIFVWRPKKSGTELKASYKHKAPLQSLDQIKKK
;
A
#
# COMPACT_ATOMS: atom_id res chain seq x y z
N MET A 1 -23.34 -49.59 -33.52
CA MET A 1 -22.13 -49.95 -32.79
C MET A 1 -21.64 -48.65 -32.15
N LYS A 2 -22.02 -48.40 -30.91
CA LYS A 2 -21.33 -48.66 -29.62
C LYS A 2 -19.88 -48.14 -29.69
N ASP A 3 -19.41 -47.24 -28.92
CA ASP A 3 -19.45 -46.75 -27.55
C ASP A 3 -18.23 -45.81 -27.43
N LYS A 4 -18.06 -44.86 -26.64
CA LYS A 4 -18.14 -44.59 -25.23
C LYS A 4 -17.72 -43.14 -24.93
N LYS A 5 -18.62 -42.37 -24.36
CA LYS A 5 -18.28 -41.16 -23.61
C LYS A 5 -17.67 -41.60 -22.27
N GLN A 6 -16.46 -41.23 -21.96
CA GLN A 6 -15.89 -41.30 -20.62
C GLN A 6 -15.81 -39.89 -19.99
N ASN A 7 -16.72 -39.66 -19.07
CA ASN A 7 -16.70 -38.57 -18.09
C ASN A 7 -15.49 -38.71 -17.17
N LYS A 8 -14.60 -37.72 -17.14
CA LYS A 8 -13.67 -37.54 -16.04
C LYS A 8 -14.29 -36.59 -14.99
N ARG A 9 -14.97 -37.16 -14.01
CA ARG A 9 -15.19 -36.54 -12.69
C ARG A 9 -13.87 -36.64 -11.92
N ILE A 10 -13.21 -35.52 -11.66
CA ILE A 10 -12.03 -35.46 -10.81
C ILE A 10 -12.44 -34.84 -9.48
N ASN A 11 -12.50 -35.71 -8.47
CA ASN A 11 -12.11 -35.52 -7.08
C ASN A 11 -12.32 -34.13 -6.39
N GLY A 12 -13.57 -33.87 -6.01
CA GLY A 12 -13.89 -32.95 -4.90
C GLY A 12 -13.76 -33.59 -3.49
N GLY A 13 -13.63 -34.93 -3.39
CA GLY A 13 -13.67 -35.64 -2.10
C GLY A 13 -12.39 -35.55 -1.26
N HIS A 14 -11.22 -35.43 -1.88
CA HIS A 14 -9.96 -35.40 -1.12
C HIS A 14 -9.64 -34.04 -0.45
N ARG A 15 -10.19 -32.94 -0.96
CA ARG A 15 -10.01 -31.61 -0.31
C ARG A 15 -10.90 -31.43 0.92
N LEU A 16 -12.10 -32.02 0.91
CA LEU A 16 -13.00 -31.98 2.07
C LEU A 16 -12.50 -32.89 3.19
N LEU A 17 -11.92 -34.05 2.86
CA LEU A 17 -11.37 -34.99 3.85
C LEU A 17 -10.11 -34.38 4.54
N PHE A 18 -9.26 -33.66 3.81
CA PHE A 18 -8.08 -33.02 4.38
C PHE A 18 -8.44 -31.86 5.30
N PHE A 19 -9.49 -31.10 4.98
CA PHE A 19 -9.98 -30.01 5.84
C PHE A 19 -10.66 -30.54 7.12
N CYS A 20 -11.42 -31.64 7.04
CA CYS A 20 -12.00 -32.29 8.22
C CYS A 20 -10.93 -32.92 9.13
N ILE A 21 -9.86 -33.49 8.58
CA ILE A 21 -8.75 -34.04 9.37
C ILE A 21 -7.97 -32.94 10.08
N LEU A 22 -7.74 -31.78 9.43
CA LEU A 22 -7.12 -30.61 10.07
C LEU A 22 -7.99 -30.00 11.18
N CYS A 23 -9.31 -29.94 10.99
CA CYS A 23 -10.25 -29.50 12.04
C CYS A 23 -10.32 -30.48 13.22
N LEU A 24 -10.28 -31.78 12.97
CA LEU A 24 -10.24 -32.80 14.02
C LEU A 24 -8.90 -32.82 14.75
N PHE A 25 -7.78 -32.58 14.08
CA PHE A 25 -6.47 -32.42 14.72
C PHE A 25 -6.39 -31.13 15.55
N GLY A 26 -6.98 -30.03 15.07
CA GLY A 26 -7.11 -28.77 15.80
C GLY A 26 -7.98 -28.91 17.05
N LEU A 27 -9.09 -29.65 16.99
CA LEU A 27 -9.91 -29.98 18.16
C LEU A 27 -9.21 -30.94 19.13
N TYR A 28 -8.43 -31.90 18.64
CA TYR A 28 -7.68 -32.83 19.48
C TYR A 28 -6.53 -32.12 20.22
N VAL A 29 -5.87 -31.18 19.57
CA VAL A 29 -4.85 -30.32 20.20
C VAL A 29 -5.48 -29.36 21.21
N ALA A 30 -6.67 -28.78 20.91
CA ALA A 30 -7.38 -27.92 21.86
C ALA A 30 -7.92 -28.67 23.09
N VAL A 31 -8.30 -29.94 22.95
CA VAL A 31 -8.75 -30.78 24.08
C VAL A 31 -7.58 -31.30 24.89
N SER A 32 -6.40 -31.53 24.29
CA SER A 32 -5.21 -31.95 25.03
C SER A 32 -4.50 -30.81 25.78
N TYR A 33 -4.84 -29.54 25.51
CA TYR A 33 -4.40 -28.39 26.33
C TYR A 33 -5.34 -28.06 27.50
N ALA A 34 -6.46 -28.79 27.63
CA ALA A 34 -7.35 -28.72 28.77
C ALA A 34 -7.02 -29.83 29.81
N GLU A 35 -5.79 -30.35 29.82
CA GLU A 35 -5.30 -31.09 31.00
C GLU A 35 -5.18 -30.09 32.15
N GLU A 36 -6.01 -30.31 33.17
CA GLU A 36 -5.94 -29.67 34.45
C GLU A 36 -4.49 -29.57 34.85
N GLN A 37 -3.96 -28.34 34.90
CA GLN A 37 -2.70 -28.14 35.61
C GLN A 37 -2.89 -28.74 36.98
N PRO A 38 -2.02 -29.63 37.43
CA PRO A 38 -2.11 -30.12 38.81
C PRO A 38 -2.06 -28.88 39.68
N GLN A 39 -3.12 -28.62 40.43
CA GLN A 39 -3.05 -27.72 41.56
C GLN A 39 -1.92 -28.30 42.44
N ARG A 40 -0.72 -27.77 42.30
CA ARG A 40 0.29 -27.92 43.34
C ARG A 40 -0.36 -27.28 44.56
N GLU A 41 -0.81 -28.11 45.50
CA GLU A 41 -0.91 -27.68 46.88
C GLU A 41 0.50 -27.24 47.31
N GLN A 42 0.83 -25.98 46.98
CA GLN A 42 2.00 -25.34 47.56
C GLN A 42 1.63 -25.17 49.04
N SER A 43 2.26 -25.96 49.90
CA SER A 43 2.24 -25.65 51.31
C SER A 43 2.74 -24.22 51.44
N ALA A 44 1.87 -23.31 51.89
CA ALA A 44 2.19 -21.90 52.01
C ALA A 44 3.46 -21.78 52.87
N THR A 45 4.55 -21.34 52.24
CA THR A 45 5.79 -21.07 52.95
C THR A 45 5.60 -19.90 53.90
N LYS A 46 6.32 -19.85 54.98
CA LYS A 46 6.20 -18.74 55.95
C LYS A 46 7.10 -17.58 55.54
N VAL A 47 6.59 -16.35 55.75
CA VAL A 47 7.42 -15.16 55.78
C VAL A 47 8.34 -15.25 56.98
N ILE A 48 9.64 -15.15 56.76
CA ILE A 48 10.68 -15.26 57.77
C ILE A 48 11.25 -13.87 58.06
N LEU A 49 11.21 -13.44 59.33
CA LEU A 49 11.91 -12.25 59.79
C LEU A 49 13.40 -12.62 59.93
N LEU A 50 14.25 -11.97 59.12
CA LEU A 50 15.71 -12.19 59.19
C LEU A 50 16.40 -11.24 60.14
N HIS A 51 15.97 -9.96 60.19
CA HIS A 51 16.60 -8.94 61.02
C HIS A 51 15.61 -7.83 61.39
N THR A 52 15.79 -7.24 62.55
CA THR A 52 15.25 -5.95 63.03
C THR A 52 16.09 -5.44 64.16
N ASP A 53 16.30 -4.15 64.32
CA ASP A 53 17.02 -3.57 65.44
C ASP A 53 16.18 -3.64 66.73
N ASN A 54 14.85 -3.39 66.62
CA ASN A 54 13.92 -3.44 67.74
C ASN A 54 12.65 -4.19 67.40
N LEU A 55 12.13 -4.99 68.31
CA LEU A 55 10.84 -5.64 68.22
C LEU A 55 10.02 -5.25 69.45
N THR A 56 8.80 -4.78 69.24
CA THR A 56 7.84 -4.42 70.30
C THR A 56 6.48 -5.06 69.97
N TYR A 57 5.80 -5.50 71.00
CA TYR A 57 4.44 -6.03 70.91
C TYR A 57 3.52 -5.19 71.83
N ASP A 58 2.51 -4.57 71.24
CA ASP A 58 1.51 -3.75 71.92
C ASP A 58 0.10 -4.22 71.53
N GLN A 59 -0.48 -5.05 72.37
CA GLN A 59 -1.79 -5.67 72.17
C GLN A 59 -2.94 -4.65 72.12
N TYR A 60 -2.73 -3.47 72.74
CA TYR A 60 -3.79 -2.45 72.80
C TYR A 60 -3.81 -1.50 71.59
N ARG A 61 -2.65 -1.17 71.04
CA ARG A 61 -2.51 -0.26 69.90
C ARG A 61 -2.52 -0.97 68.56
N HIS A 62 -1.87 -2.16 68.54
CA HIS A 62 -1.76 -2.98 67.31
C HIS A 62 -2.03 -4.45 67.65
N PRO A 63 -3.31 -4.83 67.87
CA PRO A 63 -3.66 -6.19 68.26
C PRO A 63 -3.22 -7.21 67.21
N GLY A 64 -2.42 -8.18 67.62
CA GLY A 64 -1.92 -9.26 66.77
C GLY A 64 -0.74 -8.92 65.86
N ALA A 65 -0.18 -7.69 65.94
CA ALA A 65 1.01 -7.30 65.19
C ALA A 65 2.27 -7.22 66.08
N GLN A 66 3.38 -7.70 65.55
CA GLN A 66 4.72 -7.38 66.06
C GLN A 66 5.21 -6.11 65.37
N ILE A 67 5.56 -5.06 66.13
CA ILE A 67 6.07 -3.80 65.63
C ILE A 67 7.58 -3.91 65.54
N LEU A 68 8.11 -3.79 64.32
CA LEU A 68 9.53 -3.89 63.98
C LEU A 68 10.07 -2.52 63.59
N THR A 69 11.23 -2.12 64.10
CA THR A 69 11.85 -0.84 63.78
C THR A 69 13.37 -0.98 63.64
N GLY A 70 13.88 -0.33 62.57
CA GLY A 70 15.30 -0.29 62.21
C GLY A 70 15.78 -1.50 61.43
N ASN A 71 16.26 -1.25 60.21
CA ASN A 71 16.89 -2.22 59.31
C ASN A 71 16.12 -3.54 59.18
N VAL A 72 14.78 -3.45 59.02
CA VAL A 72 13.90 -4.63 58.98
C VAL A 72 14.13 -5.40 57.70
N GLN A 73 14.33 -6.73 57.84
CA GLN A 73 14.56 -7.62 56.69
C GLN A 73 13.66 -8.86 56.82
N PHE A 74 12.92 -9.14 55.73
CA PHE A 74 12.13 -10.35 55.58
C PHE A 74 12.61 -11.18 54.39
N GLN A 75 12.36 -12.48 54.46
CA GLN A 75 12.53 -13.42 53.36
C GLN A 75 11.27 -14.25 53.17
N HIS A 76 10.85 -14.41 51.90
CA HIS A 76 9.78 -15.33 51.53
C HIS A 76 10.07 -15.93 50.15
N ASP A 77 10.17 -17.27 50.06
CA ASP A 77 10.45 -18.02 48.81
C ASP A 77 11.61 -17.42 48.01
N GLY A 78 12.75 -17.19 48.68
CA GLY A 78 13.96 -16.68 48.04
C GLY A 78 13.96 -15.19 47.72
N VAL A 79 12.85 -14.46 47.94
CA VAL A 79 12.78 -13.02 47.78
C VAL A 79 13.12 -12.32 49.08
N LEU A 80 13.98 -11.31 48.99
CA LEU A 80 14.39 -10.47 50.12
C LEU A 80 13.61 -9.15 50.11
N MET A 81 13.12 -8.73 51.29
CA MET A 81 12.36 -7.50 51.45
C MET A 81 12.94 -6.69 52.60
N TYR A 82 13.14 -5.40 52.38
CA TYR A 82 13.78 -4.45 53.28
C TYR A 82 12.88 -3.26 53.55
N CYS A 83 12.90 -2.71 54.76
CA CYS A 83 12.21 -1.47 55.10
C CYS A 83 12.76 -0.84 56.38
N ASP A 84 12.33 0.40 56.70
CA ASP A 84 12.72 1.05 57.93
C ASP A 84 11.91 0.55 59.13
N SER A 85 10.64 0.25 58.95
CA SER A 85 9.73 -0.26 59.97
C SER A 85 8.64 -1.14 59.38
N ALA A 86 8.09 -2.05 60.19
CA ALA A 86 7.00 -2.93 59.77
C ALA A 86 6.08 -3.33 60.90
N CYS A 87 4.81 -3.61 60.58
CA CYS A 87 3.87 -4.34 61.40
C CYS A 87 3.78 -5.77 60.86
N PHE A 88 4.30 -6.75 61.58
CA PHE A 88 4.29 -8.16 61.16
C PHE A 88 3.16 -8.94 61.85
N TYR A 89 2.32 -9.58 61.04
CA TYR A 89 1.16 -10.38 61.46
C TYR A 89 1.45 -11.87 61.20
N GLU A 90 2.08 -12.52 62.14
CA GLU A 90 2.50 -13.94 62.01
C GLU A 90 1.33 -14.88 61.75
N ALA A 91 0.15 -14.61 62.37
CA ALA A 91 -1.04 -15.44 62.25
C ALA A 91 -1.61 -15.47 60.80
N THR A 92 -1.48 -14.37 60.05
CA THR A 92 -1.94 -14.23 58.69
C THR A 92 -0.80 -14.31 57.66
N ASN A 93 0.41 -14.59 58.11
CA ASN A 93 1.61 -14.66 57.28
C ASN A 93 1.78 -13.39 56.42
N SER A 94 1.53 -12.21 57.00
CA SER A 94 1.53 -10.93 56.29
C SER A 94 2.27 -9.84 57.05
N PHE A 95 2.65 -8.77 56.37
CA PHE A 95 3.23 -7.59 57.01
C PHE A 95 2.95 -6.32 56.23
N ASP A 96 2.89 -5.20 56.96
CA ASP A 96 2.85 -3.85 56.42
C ASP A 96 4.19 -3.20 56.70
N ALA A 97 4.93 -2.82 55.64
CA ALA A 97 6.26 -2.21 55.68
C ALA A 97 6.21 -0.74 55.31
N PHE A 98 6.98 0.07 55.96
CA PHE A 98 7.03 1.51 55.81
C PHE A 98 8.47 2.03 55.76
N GLY A 99 8.70 3.00 54.88
CA GLY A 99 9.96 3.70 54.67
C GLY A 99 10.99 2.87 53.92
N HIS A 100 11.54 3.44 52.85
CA HIS A 100 12.58 2.86 51.99
C HIS A 100 12.37 1.38 51.67
N VAL A 101 11.12 1.05 51.32
CA VAL A 101 10.78 -0.34 51.00
C VAL A 101 11.53 -0.80 49.79
N LYS A 102 12.14 -1.96 49.84
CA LYS A 102 12.81 -2.60 48.70
C LYS A 102 12.52 -4.10 48.70
N MET A 103 12.07 -4.65 47.60
CA MET A 103 11.92 -6.07 47.33
C MET A 103 12.89 -6.48 46.21
N VAL A 104 13.65 -7.54 46.43
CA VAL A 104 14.64 -8.06 45.48
C VAL A 104 14.31 -9.51 45.13
N GLN A 105 14.11 -9.78 43.84
CA GLN A 105 13.83 -11.13 43.34
C GLN A 105 14.90 -11.53 42.32
N GLY A 106 15.77 -12.47 42.72
CA GLY A 106 16.91 -12.87 41.89
C GLY A 106 17.88 -11.71 41.64
N ASP A 107 18.60 -11.77 40.50
CA ASP A 107 19.64 -10.79 40.16
C ASP A 107 19.12 -9.69 39.20
N THR A 108 17.84 -9.74 38.83
CA THR A 108 17.33 -8.93 37.72
C THR A 108 16.11 -8.06 38.03
N LEU A 109 15.43 -8.30 39.17
CA LEU A 109 14.22 -7.58 39.54
C LEU A 109 14.37 -6.91 40.91
N ASP A 110 14.23 -5.60 40.90
CA ASP A 110 14.12 -4.74 42.08
C ASP A 110 12.79 -3.99 42.05
N LEU A 111 12.07 -3.98 43.18
CA LEU A 111 10.86 -3.18 43.36
C LEU A 111 11.05 -2.31 44.62
N VAL A 112 10.94 -0.99 44.44
CA VAL A 112 11.09 -0.02 45.54
C VAL A 112 9.84 0.86 45.66
N GLY A 113 9.62 1.41 46.86
CA GLY A 113 8.52 2.32 47.17
C GLY A 113 8.56 2.81 48.60
N ASP A 114 7.56 3.59 49.04
CA ASP A 114 7.51 4.12 50.41
C ASP A 114 6.73 3.20 51.35
N MET A 115 5.78 2.41 50.84
CA MET A 115 4.93 1.52 51.59
C MET A 115 4.72 0.20 50.86
N LEU A 116 4.75 -0.94 51.57
CA LEU A 116 4.43 -2.27 51.05
C LEU A 116 3.45 -2.98 51.99
N LEU A 117 2.31 -3.39 51.44
CA LEU A 117 1.40 -4.33 52.09
C LEU A 117 1.64 -5.71 51.45
N TYR A 118 2.20 -6.63 52.22
CA TYR A 118 2.55 -7.96 51.72
C TYR A 118 1.71 -9.06 52.33
N ASN A 119 1.06 -9.86 51.49
CA ASN A 119 0.34 -11.08 51.90
C ASN A 119 1.15 -12.31 51.44
N GLY A 120 1.71 -13.05 52.41
CA GLY A 120 2.52 -14.23 52.10
C GLY A 120 1.70 -15.46 51.71
N LEU A 121 0.40 -15.53 52.01
CA LEU A 121 -0.46 -16.62 51.53
C LEU A 121 -0.73 -16.54 50.05
N ASP A 122 -1.07 -15.32 49.59
CA ASP A 122 -1.37 -15.04 48.18
C ASP A 122 -0.12 -14.62 47.38
N GLN A 123 1.01 -14.43 48.07
CA GLN A 123 2.26 -13.89 47.53
C GLN A 123 2.10 -12.55 46.80
N LEU A 124 1.16 -11.72 47.24
CA LEU A 124 0.80 -10.43 46.63
C LEU A 124 1.51 -9.28 47.39
N ALA A 125 2.28 -8.49 46.64
CA ALA A 125 2.94 -7.29 47.12
C ALA A 125 2.24 -6.04 46.59
N ARG A 126 1.60 -5.25 47.48
CA ARG A 126 0.99 -3.97 47.10
C ARG A 126 1.91 -2.83 47.53
N VAL A 127 2.59 -2.23 46.56
CA VAL A 127 3.55 -1.14 46.79
C VAL A 127 2.89 0.19 46.45
N ARG A 128 3.10 1.21 47.29
CA ARG A 128 2.47 2.52 47.15
C ARG A 128 3.51 3.62 47.35
N HIS A 129 3.28 4.71 46.64
CA HIS A 129 4.05 5.95 46.61
C HIS A 129 5.50 5.78 46.16
N ASN A 130 5.88 6.59 45.17
CA ASN A 130 7.21 6.60 44.56
C ASN A 130 7.67 5.22 44.08
N VAL A 131 6.77 4.43 43.51
CA VAL A 131 7.06 3.05 43.13
C VAL A 131 7.93 2.99 41.89
N VAL A 132 9.00 2.22 41.95
CA VAL A 132 9.86 1.90 40.80
C VAL A 132 10.10 0.39 40.74
N LEU A 133 9.60 -0.23 39.66
CA LEU A 133 9.95 -1.60 39.29
C LEU A 133 11.08 -1.56 38.27
N THR A 134 12.24 -2.07 38.64
CA THR A 134 13.39 -2.21 37.75
C THR A 134 13.54 -3.67 37.36
N HIS A 135 13.52 -3.93 36.05
CA HIS A 135 13.83 -5.26 35.53
C HIS A 135 14.87 -5.12 34.40
N ARG A 136 16.10 -5.53 34.70
CA ARG A 136 17.26 -5.36 33.82
C ARG A 136 17.46 -3.87 33.45
N GLU A 137 17.29 -3.51 32.16
CA GLU A 137 17.43 -2.13 31.64
C GLU A 137 16.12 -1.33 31.68
N SER A 138 14.98 -2.02 31.85
CA SER A 138 13.67 -1.39 31.84
C SER A 138 13.24 -0.94 33.23
N LYS A 139 12.62 0.24 33.35
CA LYS A 139 12.12 0.82 34.59
C LYS A 139 10.69 1.28 34.46
N LEU A 140 9.82 0.76 35.31
CA LEU A 140 8.43 1.18 35.43
C LEU A 140 8.27 2.08 36.65
N TYR A 141 7.81 3.30 36.44
CA TYR A 141 7.50 4.30 37.47
C TYR A 141 5.98 4.42 37.61
N THR A 142 5.48 4.37 38.84
CA THR A 142 4.05 4.57 39.15
C THR A 142 3.88 5.00 40.61
N ASP A 143 2.68 5.41 41.00
CA ASP A 143 2.38 5.66 42.39
C ASP A 143 1.74 4.46 43.10
N SER A 144 1.15 3.53 42.34
CA SER A 144 0.49 2.33 42.84
C SER A 144 0.84 1.13 41.96
N LEU A 145 1.45 0.09 42.56
CA LEU A 145 1.76 -1.19 41.92
C LEU A 145 1.32 -2.36 42.78
N ASP A 146 0.55 -3.26 42.23
CA ASP A 146 0.27 -4.57 42.79
C ASP A 146 1.11 -5.60 42.04
N TYR A 147 2.05 -6.26 42.71
CA TYR A 147 2.93 -7.28 42.16
C TYR A 147 2.54 -8.66 42.67
N ASP A 148 1.97 -9.47 41.79
CA ASP A 148 1.65 -10.87 42.06
C ASP A 148 2.91 -11.71 41.78
N ARG A 149 3.52 -12.22 42.84
CA ARG A 149 4.74 -13.03 42.76
C ARG A 149 4.48 -14.45 42.25
N LEU A 150 3.25 -14.96 42.41
CA LEU A 150 2.89 -16.31 41.97
C LEU A 150 2.85 -16.36 40.45
N TYR A 151 2.29 -15.31 39.80
CA TYR A 151 2.22 -15.17 38.36
C TYR A 151 3.34 -14.29 37.79
N GLU A 152 4.18 -13.71 38.65
CA GLU A 152 5.24 -12.77 38.28
C GLU A 152 4.71 -11.63 37.38
N LEU A 153 3.66 -10.94 37.84
CA LEU A 153 2.94 -9.94 37.10
C LEU A 153 2.67 -8.69 37.92
N GLY A 154 3.14 -7.55 37.47
CA GLY A 154 2.90 -6.25 38.09
C GLY A 154 1.79 -5.50 37.40
N TYR A 155 0.83 -4.96 38.18
CA TYR A 155 -0.28 -4.14 37.70
C TYR A 155 -0.17 -2.73 38.25
N PHE A 156 -0.33 -1.71 37.41
CA PHE A 156 -0.50 -0.31 37.81
C PHE A 156 -1.83 0.25 37.30
N PHE A 157 -2.46 1.16 38.03
CA PHE A 157 -3.80 1.63 37.76
C PHE A 157 -4.04 3.12 38.09
N GLU A 158 -3.04 3.85 38.49
CA GLU A 158 -3.07 5.30 38.77
C GLU A 158 -2.05 6.04 37.89
N GLY A 159 -1.91 5.58 36.64
CA GLY A 159 -0.89 6.03 35.73
C GLY A 159 0.46 5.34 35.92
N GLY A 160 1.13 5.07 34.80
CA GLY A 160 2.45 4.47 34.78
C GLY A 160 3.32 4.97 33.64
N ARG A 161 4.64 4.92 33.87
CA ARG A 161 5.65 5.34 32.90
C ARG A 161 6.74 4.29 32.81
N LEU A 162 6.77 3.52 31.72
CA LEU A 162 7.86 2.58 31.44
C LEU A 162 8.93 3.28 30.60
N VAL A 163 10.17 3.19 31.04
CA VAL A 163 11.36 3.63 30.29
C VAL A 163 12.14 2.39 29.88
N ASP A 164 12.33 2.21 28.58
CA ASP A 164 13.06 1.10 28.00
C ASP A 164 13.95 1.60 26.86
N LYS A 165 15.26 1.67 27.08
CA LYS A 165 16.22 2.29 26.15
C LYS A 165 15.79 3.73 25.81
N ASP A 166 15.58 4.01 24.52
CA ASP A 166 15.14 5.32 24.02
C ASP A 166 13.61 5.50 24.02
N ASN A 167 12.86 4.46 24.46
CA ASN A 167 11.41 4.48 24.46
C ASN A 167 10.85 4.87 25.82
N VAL A 168 9.85 5.73 25.82
CA VAL A 168 9.09 6.11 27.00
C VAL A 168 7.62 5.83 26.72
N LEU A 169 7.02 4.89 27.46
CA LEU A 169 5.61 4.53 27.34
C LEU A 169 4.86 5.02 28.57
N THR A 170 3.74 5.67 28.37
CA THR A 170 2.83 6.15 29.43
C THR A 170 1.41 5.67 29.15
N SER A 171 0.65 5.38 30.21
CA SER A 171 -0.78 5.04 30.15
C SER A 171 -1.43 5.22 31.52
N ASP A 172 -2.76 5.21 31.57
CA ASP A 172 -3.49 5.27 32.84
C ASP A 172 -3.46 3.93 33.58
N TRP A 173 -3.50 2.82 32.83
CA TRP A 173 -3.47 1.46 33.35
C TRP A 173 -2.50 0.59 32.56
N GLY A 174 -1.89 -0.37 33.22
CA GLY A 174 -1.08 -1.36 32.53
C GLY A 174 -0.59 -2.49 33.42
N GLN A 175 0.07 -3.43 32.77
CA GLN A 175 0.69 -4.57 33.42
C GLN A 175 2.06 -4.85 32.79
N TYR A 176 2.96 -5.42 33.56
CA TYR A 176 4.27 -5.86 33.12
C TYR A 176 4.62 -7.24 33.69
N SER A 177 5.04 -8.15 32.83
CA SER A 177 5.50 -9.49 33.17
C SER A 177 7.02 -9.60 32.93
N PRO A 178 7.84 -9.64 33.98
CA PRO A 178 9.29 -9.81 33.89
C PRO A 178 9.73 -11.07 33.13
N PRO A 179 9.14 -12.28 33.36
CA PRO A 179 9.56 -13.49 32.64
C PRO A 179 9.38 -13.42 31.13
N THR A 180 8.24 -12.89 30.67
CA THR A 180 7.93 -12.78 29.25
C THR A 180 8.43 -11.47 28.64
N ARG A 181 8.78 -10.49 29.47
CA ARG A 181 9.14 -9.12 29.12
C ARG A 181 8.05 -8.40 28.33
N GLN A 182 6.80 -8.83 28.50
CA GLN A 182 5.61 -8.23 27.92
C GLN A 182 5.05 -7.16 28.83
N ALA A 183 4.76 -6.00 28.28
CA ALA A 183 3.99 -4.94 28.91
C ALA A 183 2.71 -4.71 28.10
N VAL A 184 1.61 -4.50 28.79
CA VAL A 184 0.32 -4.10 28.21
C VAL A 184 -0.04 -2.74 28.79
N PHE A 185 -0.38 -1.82 27.93
CA PHE A 185 -0.78 -0.46 28.28
C PHE A 185 -2.18 -0.20 27.75
N ASN A 186 -3.04 0.37 28.59
CA ASN A 186 -4.42 0.70 28.23
C ASN A 186 -4.76 2.11 28.70
N TYR A 187 -5.61 2.76 27.92
CA TYR A 187 -6.13 4.10 28.13
C TYR A 187 -5.06 5.19 28.08
N ASN A 188 -5.26 6.14 27.15
CA ASN A 188 -4.36 7.26 26.93
C ASN A 188 -2.89 6.85 26.74
N VAL A 189 -2.69 5.76 25.97
CA VAL A 189 -1.35 5.23 25.73
C VAL A 189 -0.56 6.16 24.84
N LYS A 190 0.65 6.51 25.29
CA LYS A 190 1.62 7.28 24.50
C LYS A 190 2.99 6.61 24.55
N LEU A 191 3.53 6.29 23.38
CA LEU A 191 4.91 5.83 23.21
C LEU A 191 5.71 6.95 22.54
N GLU A 192 6.70 7.47 23.23
CA GLU A 192 7.62 8.50 22.77
C GLU A 192 8.99 7.91 22.50
N ASN A 193 9.51 8.18 21.33
CA ASN A 193 10.87 7.87 20.91
C ASN A 193 11.44 9.13 20.21
N PRO A 194 12.75 9.40 20.20
CA PRO A 194 13.32 10.58 19.54
C PRO A 194 12.94 10.73 18.06
N LYS A 195 12.52 9.65 17.40
CA LYS A 195 12.18 9.62 15.97
C LYS A 195 10.69 9.64 15.67
N PHE A 196 9.85 9.23 16.63
CA PHE A 196 8.41 9.13 16.42
C PHE A 196 7.64 9.25 17.73
N THR A 197 6.35 9.56 17.62
CA THR A 197 5.38 9.48 18.71
C THR A 197 4.21 8.60 18.25
N LEU A 198 3.82 7.63 19.10
CA LEU A 198 2.65 6.80 18.87
C LEU A 198 1.63 7.08 19.98
N ILE A 199 0.38 7.34 19.58
CA ILE A 199 -0.76 7.51 20.48
C ILE A 199 -1.78 6.42 20.16
N SER A 200 -2.23 5.70 21.18
CA SER A 200 -3.13 4.55 21.05
C SER A 200 -4.07 4.46 22.25
N ASP A 201 -5.13 3.68 22.11
CA ASP A 201 -5.95 3.28 23.26
C ASP A 201 -5.34 2.08 24.00
N THR A 202 -4.81 1.12 23.24
CA THR A 202 -4.17 -0.09 23.77
C THR A 202 -2.91 -0.41 22.99
N LEU A 203 -1.82 -0.74 23.71
CA LEU A 203 -0.54 -1.11 23.13
C LEU A 203 0.09 -2.25 23.91
N ASN A 204 0.52 -3.29 23.22
CA ASN A 204 1.38 -4.34 23.77
C ASN A 204 2.83 -4.03 23.39
N TYR A 205 3.74 -4.07 24.37
CA TYR A 205 5.15 -3.80 24.13
C TYR A 205 6.04 -4.89 24.72
N ASN A 206 6.98 -5.38 23.91
CA ASN A 206 7.96 -6.35 24.37
C ASN A 206 9.34 -5.69 24.53
N THR A 207 9.82 -5.58 25.78
CA THR A 207 11.10 -4.91 26.09
C THR A 207 12.33 -5.70 25.61
N GLN A 208 12.20 -6.99 25.28
CA GLN A 208 13.30 -7.78 24.72
C GLN A 208 13.48 -7.54 23.22
N THR A 209 12.38 -7.59 22.47
CA THR A 209 12.38 -7.48 21.00
C THR A 209 12.20 -6.05 20.51
N SER A 210 11.85 -5.11 21.42
CA SER A 210 11.47 -3.73 21.12
C SER A 210 10.29 -3.65 20.14
N MET A 211 9.40 -4.65 20.17
CA MET A 211 8.21 -4.73 19.33
C MET A 211 7.02 -4.11 20.05
N ALA A 212 6.38 -3.14 19.41
CA ALA A 212 5.10 -2.60 19.78
C ALA A 212 4.00 -3.22 18.89
N GLU A 213 2.99 -3.82 19.49
CA GLU A 213 1.80 -4.32 18.82
C GLU A 213 0.66 -3.32 19.03
N ILE A 214 0.13 -2.84 17.93
CA ILE A 214 -0.99 -1.88 17.88
C ILE A 214 -2.29 -2.66 18.02
N VAL A 215 -3.10 -2.30 19.02
CA VAL A 215 -4.41 -2.90 19.28
C VAL A 215 -5.45 -1.78 19.38
N GLY A 216 -6.21 -1.59 18.32
CA GLY A 216 -7.19 -0.51 18.21
C GLY A 216 -6.64 0.79 17.61
N PRO A 217 -7.50 1.83 17.49
CA PRO A 217 -7.19 3.07 16.79
C PRO A 217 -5.90 3.73 17.30
N SER A 218 -4.94 3.90 16.42
CA SER A 218 -3.62 4.43 16.76
C SER A 218 -3.11 5.41 15.71
N ASN A 219 -2.43 6.45 16.16
CA ASN A 219 -1.76 7.43 15.32
C ASN A 219 -0.26 7.41 15.60
N ILE A 220 0.54 7.38 14.54
CA ILE A 220 2.01 7.42 14.62
C ILE A 220 2.50 8.60 13.80
N ASP A 221 3.22 9.52 14.44
CA ASP A 221 3.83 10.69 13.82
C ASP A 221 5.35 10.53 13.80
N SER A 222 5.94 10.58 12.61
CA SER A 222 7.40 10.50 12.40
C SER A 222 7.82 11.48 11.32
N GLY A 223 8.38 12.61 11.71
CA GLY A 223 8.72 13.70 10.80
C GLY A 223 7.50 14.21 10.03
N ASP A 224 7.54 14.10 8.69
CA ASP A 224 6.42 14.48 7.81
C ASP A 224 5.42 13.32 7.59
N ASN A 225 5.70 12.14 8.14
CA ASN A 225 4.83 10.97 7.99
C ASN A 225 3.80 10.94 9.13
N HIS A 226 2.56 10.73 8.74
CA HIS A 226 1.46 10.48 9.65
C HIS A 226 0.78 9.16 9.27
N ILE A 227 0.69 8.23 10.23
CA ILE A 227 0.14 6.89 10.03
C ILE A 227 -1.05 6.69 10.95
N TYR A 228 -2.17 6.24 10.39
CA TYR A 228 -3.30 5.72 11.13
C TYR A 228 -3.41 4.22 10.91
N SER A 229 -3.53 3.46 12.01
CA SER A 229 -3.71 2.01 11.97
C SER A 229 -4.53 1.55 13.16
N GLU A 230 -5.37 0.52 12.97
CA GLU A 230 -6.15 -0.12 14.04
C GLU A 230 -5.51 -1.43 14.50
N SER A 231 -4.57 -1.97 13.71
CA SER A 231 -3.88 -3.22 14.01
C SER A 231 -2.52 -3.25 13.30
N GLY A 232 -1.50 -3.73 13.98
CA GLY A 232 -0.19 -3.84 13.36
C GLY A 232 0.94 -4.03 14.37
N PHE A 233 2.14 -4.04 13.84
CA PHE A 233 3.38 -4.20 14.59
C PHE A 233 4.38 -3.14 14.18
N TYR A 234 5.06 -2.55 15.14
CA TYR A 234 6.14 -1.62 14.91
C TYR A 234 7.35 -1.99 15.78
N ASN A 235 8.48 -2.19 15.15
CA ASN A 235 9.74 -2.43 15.86
C ASN A 235 10.47 -1.10 16.07
N THR A 236 10.57 -0.66 17.33
CA THR A 236 11.14 0.65 17.68
C THR A 236 12.66 0.73 17.48
N GLN A 237 13.34 -0.41 17.31
CA GLN A 237 14.79 -0.49 17.11
C GLN A 237 15.19 -0.69 15.65
N THR A 238 14.46 -1.56 14.91
CA THR A 238 14.70 -1.78 13.47
C THR A 238 14.01 -0.75 12.61
N GLU A 239 12.96 -0.10 13.12
CA GLU A 239 12.10 0.89 12.43
C GLU A 239 11.28 0.26 11.28
N GLU A 240 10.97 -1.04 11.43
CA GLU A 240 10.09 -1.77 10.55
C GLU A 240 8.64 -1.73 11.05
N ALA A 241 7.71 -1.50 10.15
CA ALA A 241 6.28 -1.51 10.42
C ALA A 241 5.55 -2.54 9.56
N ILE A 242 4.61 -3.25 10.16
CA ILE A 242 3.60 -4.07 9.48
C ILE A 242 2.25 -3.54 9.95
N LEU A 243 1.51 -2.90 9.06
CA LEU A 243 0.22 -2.30 9.35
C LEU A 243 -0.88 -3.12 8.68
N LEU A 244 -1.94 -3.38 9.40
CA LEU A 244 -3.05 -4.24 8.98
C LEU A 244 -4.37 -3.45 8.99
N ASP A 245 -5.45 -4.09 8.54
CA ASP A 245 -6.82 -3.56 8.63
C ASP A 245 -7.01 -2.17 8.00
N ARG A 246 -6.58 -2.05 6.74
CA ARG A 246 -6.77 -0.84 5.92
C ARG A 246 -6.11 0.42 6.46
N SER A 247 -4.91 0.27 6.94
CA SER A 247 -4.10 1.37 7.44
C SER A 247 -3.86 2.47 6.41
N ILE A 248 -3.62 3.68 6.91
CA ILE A 248 -3.45 4.89 6.11
C ILE A 248 -2.08 5.49 6.44
N VAL A 249 -1.28 5.72 5.42
CA VAL A 249 -0.01 6.45 5.52
C VAL A 249 -0.12 7.74 4.71
N THR A 250 0.15 8.88 5.33
CA THR A 250 0.15 10.19 4.67
C THR A 250 1.51 10.85 4.78
N ASN A 251 1.94 11.53 3.70
CA ASN A 251 3.15 12.33 3.65
C ASN A 251 2.99 13.46 2.65
N LYS A 252 3.07 14.72 3.07
CA LYS A 252 3.09 15.92 2.19
C LYS A 252 2.05 15.91 1.06
N GLY A 253 0.78 15.62 1.39
CA GLY A 253 -0.31 15.57 0.40
C GLY A 253 -0.37 14.28 -0.42
N ARG A 254 0.46 13.29 -0.08
CA ARG A 254 0.39 11.92 -0.61
C ARG A 254 -0.22 11.01 0.42
N LYS A 255 -1.06 10.08 -0.03
CA LYS A 255 -1.77 9.15 0.82
C LYS A 255 -1.68 7.75 0.24
N MET A 256 -1.32 6.79 1.08
CA MET A 256 -1.34 5.37 0.74
C MET A 256 -2.29 4.62 1.67
N VAL A 257 -3.13 3.78 1.11
CA VAL A 257 -4.08 2.93 1.84
C VAL A 257 -3.96 1.52 1.28
N GLY A 258 -3.96 0.51 2.14
CA GLY A 258 -3.91 -0.90 1.74
C GLY A 258 -4.44 -1.78 2.85
N ASP A 259 -4.90 -3.01 2.50
CA ASP A 259 -5.37 -3.97 3.51
C ASP A 259 -4.21 -4.43 4.42
N SER A 260 -2.98 -4.44 3.88
CA SER A 260 -1.75 -4.62 4.64
C SER A 260 -0.63 -3.79 4.03
N LEU A 261 0.13 -3.09 4.86
CA LEU A 261 1.27 -2.27 4.47
C LEU A 261 2.50 -2.71 5.25
N TYR A 262 3.62 -2.89 4.57
CA TYR A 262 4.94 -3.07 5.14
C TYR A 262 5.80 -1.86 4.84
N TYR A 263 6.59 -1.41 5.80
CA TYR A 263 7.53 -0.31 5.64
C TYR A 263 8.79 -0.55 6.46
N ASP A 264 9.94 -0.40 5.82
CA ASP A 264 11.25 -0.37 6.46
C ASP A 264 11.88 1.03 6.28
N SER A 265 11.93 1.77 7.37
CA SER A 265 12.42 3.16 7.38
C SER A 265 13.92 3.26 7.04
N LYS A 266 14.73 2.25 7.35
CA LYS A 266 16.18 2.28 7.10
C LYS A 266 16.54 2.08 5.63
N SER A 267 15.84 1.18 4.97
CA SER A 267 16.05 0.94 3.53
C SER A 267 15.19 1.83 2.64
N GLY A 268 14.17 2.48 3.20
CA GLY A 268 13.16 3.26 2.48
C GLY A 268 12.28 2.39 1.59
N VAL A 269 12.16 1.09 1.90
CA VAL A 269 11.31 0.14 1.16
C VAL A 269 9.93 0.09 1.78
N GLY A 270 8.91 0.20 0.92
CA GLY A 270 7.52 0.01 1.28
C GLY A 270 6.82 -0.96 0.33
N GLU A 271 5.95 -1.78 0.88
CA GLU A 271 5.11 -2.71 0.14
C GLU A 271 3.66 -2.61 0.61
N GLY A 272 2.74 -2.69 -0.34
CA GLY A 272 1.31 -2.72 -0.05
C GLY A 272 0.66 -3.94 -0.69
N PHE A 273 -0.25 -4.57 0.06
CA PHE A 273 -0.91 -5.80 -0.35
C PHE A 273 -2.42 -5.64 -0.25
N ARG A 274 -3.11 -6.04 -1.30
CA ARG A 274 -4.56 -6.02 -1.51
C ARG A 274 -5.17 -4.61 -1.41
N ASN A 275 -5.96 -4.28 -2.42
CA ASN A 275 -6.72 -3.02 -2.49
C ASN A 275 -5.85 -1.78 -2.18
N VAL A 276 -4.61 -1.78 -2.67
CA VAL A 276 -3.69 -0.65 -2.44
C VAL A 276 -4.13 0.52 -3.30
N VAL A 277 -4.23 1.68 -2.67
CA VAL A 277 -4.55 2.96 -3.30
C VAL A 277 -3.51 3.98 -2.87
N TYR A 278 -2.74 4.45 -3.83
CA TYR A 278 -1.85 5.59 -3.66
C TYR A 278 -2.47 6.81 -4.33
N THR A 279 -2.60 7.90 -3.59
CA THR A 279 -3.15 9.18 -4.07
C THR A 279 -2.10 10.27 -3.90
N ASP A 280 -1.84 11.03 -4.95
CA ASP A 280 -1.05 12.26 -4.93
C ASP A 280 -1.99 13.44 -5.21
N GLU A 281 -2.42 14.13 -4.16
CA GLU A 281 -3.38 15.25 -4.28
C GLU A 281 -2.74 16.49 -4.89
N VAL A 282 -1.42 16.63 -4.78
CA VAL A 282 -0.68 17.76 -5.37
C VAL A 282 -0.69 17.65 -6.89
N ASN A 283 -0.37 16.47 -7.42
CA ASN A 283 -0.33 16.21 -8.86
C ASN A 283 -1.66 15.68 -9.41
N LYS A 284 -2.69 15.53 -8.55
CA LYS A 284 -4.04 15.06 -8.91
C LYS A 284 -4.02 13.74 -9.67
N ASN A 285 -3.29 12.78 -9.15
CA ASN A 285 -3.24 11.43 -9.70
C ASN A 285 -3.39 10.36 -8.62
N MET A 286 -3.76 9.18 -9.05
CA MET A 286 -3.94 8.02 -8.21
C MET A 286 -3.40 6.77 -8.92
N LEU A 287 -2.76 5.89 -8.17
CA LEU A 287 -2.32 4.58 -8.64
C LEU A 287 -2.91 3.51 -7.73
N THR A 288 -3.54 2.51 -8.32
CA THR A 288 -4.13 1.40 -7.57
C THR A 288 -3.57 0.06 -8.03
N GLY A 289 -3.63 -0.96 -7.16
CA GLY A 289 -3.23 -2.32 -7.50
C GLY A 289 -3.40 -3.25 -6.30
N ASN A 290 -3.33 -4.57 -6.51
CA ASN A 290 -3.35 -5.51 -5.41
C ASN A 290 -1.96 -5.76 -4.80
N TYR A 291 -0.91 -5.38 -5.52
CA TYR A 291 0.44 -5.31 -4.99
C TYR A 291 1.12 -4.02 -5.47
N CYS A 292 1.65 -3.26 -4.52
CA CYS A 292 2.46 -2.08 -4.77
C CYS A 292 3.77 -2.17 -4.02
N TYR A 293 4.84 -1.73 -4.65
CA TYR A 293 6.18 -1.64 -4.10
C TYR A 293 6.74 -0.25 -4.36
N TYR A 294 7.46 0.31 -3.42
CA TYR A 294 8.26 1.50 -3.65
C TYR A 294 9.57 1.45 -2.86
N ASN A 295 10.56 2.21 -3.34
CA ASN A 295 11.84 2.37 -2.68
C ASN A 295 12.28 3.83 -2.80
N ASP A 296 12.30 4.53 -1.68
CA ASP A 296 12.64 5.96 -1.61
C ASP A 296 14.09 6.22 -2.03
N SER A 297 15.02 5.31 -1.70
CA SER A 297 16.44 5.50 -2.01
C SER A 297 16.77 5.41 -3.49
N THR A 298 15.96 4.68 -4.26
CA THR A 298 16.17 4.48 -5.70
C THR A 298 15.19 5.26 -6.57
N GLY A 299 14.12 5.82 -5.97
CA GLY A 299 13.03 6.47 -6.67
C GLY A 299 12.23 5.52 -7.58
N TYR A 300 12.29 4.20 -7.30
CA TYR A 300 11.56 3.19 -8.04
C TYR A 300 10.26 2.82 -7.34
N SER A 301 9.18 2.75 -8.12
CA SER A 301 7.92 2.20 -7.62
C SER A 301 7.24 1.34 -8.69
N MET A 302 6.38 0.44 -8.23
CA MET A 302 5.66 -0.51 -9.08
C MET A 302 4.26 -0.77 -8.51
N ALA A 303 3.28 -0.91 -9.41
CA ALA A 303 1.96 -1.44 -9.08
C ALA A 303 1.60 -2.55 -10.08
N THR A 304 1.06 -3.64 -9.59
CA THR A 304 0.67 -4.79 -10.41
C THR A 304 -0.57 -5.46 -9.83
N ASP A 305 -1.08 -6.44 -10.56
CA ASP A 305 -2.31 -7.14 -10.24
C ASP A 305 -3.51 -6.18 -10.13
N SER A 306 -4.21 -6.03 -11.24
CA SER A 306 -5.31 -5.07 -11.42
C SER A 306 -4.87 -3.60 -11.31
N ALA A 307 -3.64 -3.30 -11.73
CA ALA A 307 -3.08 -1.96 -11.62
C ALA A 307 -3.82 -0.94 -12.50
N VAL A 308 -4.21 0.20 -11.92
CA VAL A 308 -4.86 1.31 -12.62
C VAL A 308 -4.18 2.62 -12.25
N ALA A 309 -3.77 3.36 -13.25
CA ALA A 309 -3.36 4.76 -13.13
C ALA A 309 -4.55 5.66 -13.48
N ILE A 310 -4.83 6.63 -12.61
CA ILE A 310 -5.95 7.57 -12.75
C ILE A 310 -5.37 8.98 -12.70
N ASP A 311 -5.64 9.77 -13.71
CA ASP A 311 -5.28 11.20 -13.78
C ASP A 311 -6.56 12.03 -13.80
N TYR A 312 -6.75 12.85 -12.79
CA TYR A 312 -7.86 13.79 -12.63
C TYR A 312 -7.39 15.25 -12.58
N SER A 313 -6.19 15.52 -13.11
CA SER A 313 -5.63 16.86 -13.23
C SER A 313 -6.39 17.72 -14.23
N GLN A 314 -7.03 17.10 -15.21
CA GLN A 314 -7.82 17.73 -16.27
C GLN A 314 -9.32 17.71 -15.94
N ARG A 315 -10.12 18.39 -16.80
CA ARG A 315 -11.58 18.42 -16.68
C ARG A 315 -12.20 17.02 -16.64
N ASP A 316 -11.73 16.12 -17.51
CA ASP A 316 -12.21 14.76 -17.63
C ASP A 316 -11.14 13.78 -17.15
N THR A 317 -11.53 12.86 -16.30
CA THR A 317 -10.60 11.89 -15.69
C THR A 317 -10.16 10.84 -16.73
N MET A 318 -8.85 10.62 -16.81
CA MET A 318 -8.24 9.54 -17.57
C MET A 318 -8.02 8.32 -16.68
N TYR A 319 -8.52 7.18 -17.09
CA TYR A 319 -8.28 5.88 -16.47
C TYR A 319 -7.41 5.04 -17.39
N MET A 320 -6.36 4.45 -16.86
CA MET A 320 -5.44 3.61 -17.61
C MET A 320 -5.15 2.32 -16.83
N HIS A 321 -5.35 1.17 -17.47
CA HIS A 321 -5.01 -0.13 -16.92
C HIS A 321 -3.84 -0.76 -17.69
N ALA A 322 -2.96 -1.43 -16.97
CA ALA A 322 -1.91 -2.29 -17.50
C ALA A 322 -1.73 -3.50 -16.56
N ASP A 323 -1.13 -4.58 -17.04
CA ASP A 323 -0.77 -5.70 -16.17
C ASP A 323 0.22 -5.25 -15.06
N THR A 324 1.11 -4.29 -15.38
CA THR A 324 2.06 -3.69 -14.42
C THR A 324 2.40 -2.26 -14.82
N PHE A 325 2.38 -1.34 -13.84
CA PHE A 325 3.00 -0.02 -13.95
C PHE A 325 4.31 0.01 -13.18
N LYS A 326 5.34 0.64 -13.76
CA LYS A 326 6.63 0.93 -13.12
C LYS A 326 6.94 2.40 -13.25
N VAL A 327 7.36 3.01 -12.17
CA VAL A 327 7.78 4.42 -12.14
C VAL A 327 9.25 4.47 -11.76
N TYR A 328 10.00 5.21 -12.52
CA TYR A 328 11.42 5.47 -12.30
C TYR A 328 11.60 6.97 -12.10
N THR A 329 12.25 7.35 -11.00
CA THR A 329 12.63 8.73 -10.75
C THR A 329 14.12 8.88 -10.95
N PHE A 330 14.53 9.80 -11.81
CA PHE A 330 15.91 10.07 -12.15
C PHE A 330 16.35 11.41 -11.56
N TYR A 331 17.63 11.50 -11.21
CA TYR A 331 18.25 12.72 -10.63
C TYR A 331 17.47 13.26 -9.44
N MET A 332 17.10 12.38 -8.51
CA MET A 332 16.40 12.73 -7.27
C MET A 332 17.19 13.82 -6.51
N ASP A 333 16.46 14.67 -5.83
CA ASP A 333 17.00 15.79 -5.03
C ASP A 333 17.82 16.81 -5.83
N THR A 334 17.60 16.89 -7.14
CA THR A 334 18.19 17.91 -8.03
C THR A 334 17.11 18.65 -8.83
N ASP A 335 17.44 19.85 -9.32
CA ASP A 335 16.56 20.64 -10.20
C ASP A 335 16.28 19.94 -11.56
N SER A 336 17.05 18.91 -11.88
CA SER A 336 16.90 18.11 -13.12
C SER A 336 16.08 16.83 -12.91
N MET A 337 15.39 16.69 -11.78
CA MET A 337 14.57 15.53 -11.49
C MET A 337 13.46 15.34 -12.53
N TYR A 338 13.34 14.12 -13.04
CA TYR A 338 12.23 13.72 -13.90
C TYR A 338 11.77 12.30 -13.61
N ARG A 339 10.58 11.97 -14.10
CA ARG A 339 9.97 10.64 -13.92
C ARG A 339 9.63 10.00 -15.24
N GLU A 340 9.81 8.70 -15.29
CA GLU A 340 9.40 7.86 -16.40
C GLU A 340 8.40 6.81 -15.88
N VAL A 341 7.15 6.87 -16.38
CA VAL A 341 6.11 5.89 -16.05
C VAL A 341 5.99 4.91 -17.20
N ARG A 342 6.11 3.61 -16.93
CA ARG A 342 6.02 2.54 -17.91
C ARG A 342 4.87 1.62 -17.60
N GLY A 343 3.91 1.49 -18.53
CA GLY A 343 2.85 0.50 -18.51
C GLY A 343 3.24 -0.70 -19.36
N TYR A 344 3.14 -1.90 -18.80
CA TYR A 344 3.50 -3.13 -19.49
C TYR A 344 2.34 -4.10 -19.53
N HIS A 345 2.15 -4.54 -20.71
CA HIS A 345 1.24 -5.47 -21.34
C HIS A 345 -0.22 -5.08 -21.22
N LYS A 346 -0.85 -5.16 -22.38
CA LYS A 346 -2.29 -4.97 -22.53
C LYS A 346 -2.76 -3.62 -21.98
N VAL A 347 -2.03 -2.55 -22.27
CA VAL A 347 -2.40 -1.20 -21.82
C VAL A 347 -3.70 -0.75 -22.50
N ARG A 348 -4.64 -0.29 -21.72
CA ARG A 348 -5.94 0.24 -22.16
C ARG A 348 -6.22 1.52 -21.40
N SER A 349 -6.62 2.56 -22.12
CA SER A 349 -7.02 3.82 -21.50
C SER A 349 -8.43 4.23 -21.91
N TYR A 350 -9.09 4.91 -21.00
CA TYR A 350 -10.42 5.48 -21.20
C TYR A 350 -10.50 6.88 -20.61
N ARG A 351 -10.86 7.82 -21.44
CA ARG A 351 -11.41 9.13 -21.13
C ARG A 351 -12.61 9.31 -22.02
N MET A 352 -13.60 10.14 -21.66
CA MET A 352 -14.86 10.23 -22.39
C MET A 352 -14.68 10.57 -23.88
N ASP A 353 -13.72 11.42 -24.21
CA ASP A 353 -13.40 11.87 -25.58
C ASP A 353 -12.32 11.02 -26.27
N VAL A 354 -11.43 10.37 -25.52
CA VAL A 354 -10.28 9.63 -26.06
C VAL A 354 -10.13 8.27 -25.39
N GLN A 355 -9.94 7.23 -26.20
CA GLN A 355 -9.62 5.88 -25.73
C GLN A 355 -8.38 5.37 -26.48
N SER A 356 -7.62 4.48 -25.83
CA SER A 356 -6.48 3.85 -26.49
C SER A 356 -6.25 2.41 -26.05
N VAL A 357 -5.59 1.66 -26.91
CA VAL A 357 -5.11 0.30 -26.66
C VAL A 357 -3.71 0.16 -27.25
N CYS A 358 -2.79 -0.41 -26.49
CA CYS A 358 -1.46 -0.81 -26.96
C CYS A 358 -0.90 -1.94 -26.07
N ASP A 359 0.22 -2.54 -26.48
CA ASP A 359 0.86 -3.52 -25.60
C ASP A 359 1.65 -2.85 -24.48
N SER A 360 2.41 -1.83 -24.77
CA SER A 360 3.27 -1.14 -23.81
C SER A 360 3.26 0.38 -24.04
N LEU A 361 3.43 1.12 -22.94
CA LEU A 361 3.41 2.58 -22.91
C LEU A 361 4.53 3.12 -22.05
N VAL A 362 5.10 4.26 -22.47
CA VAL A 362 6.06 5.03 -21.67
C VAL A 362 5.64 6.49 -21.66
N PHE A 363 5.46 7.05 -20.47
CA PHE A 363 5.34 8.48 -20.25
C PHE A 363 6.67 9.02 -19.71
N ASP A 364 7.25 10.03 -20.35
CA ASP A 364 8.44 10.74 -19.92
C ASP A 364 8.06 12.18 -19.53
N SER A 365 8.31 12.55 -18.27
CA SER A 365 7.90 13.86 -17.77
C SER A 365 8.81 15.02 -18.20
N ARG A 366 9.96 14.75 -18.86
CA ARG A 366 10.87 15.80 -19.37
C ARG A 366 10.27 16.55 -20.56
N ASP A 367 9.75 15.79 -21.51
CA ASP A 367 9.12 16.30 -22.72
C ASP A 367 7.61 16.11 -22.71
N THR A 368 7.05 15.70 -21.57
CA THR A 368 5.61 15.44 -21.35
C THR A 368 5.02 14.57 -22.46
N CYS A 369 5.76 13.53 -22.86
CA CYS A 369 5.43 12.68 -24.00
C CYS A 369 4.98 11.29 -23.55
N ILE A 370 3.83 10.85 -24.03
CA ILE A 370 3.36 9.47 -23.93
C ILE A 370 3.74 8.77 -25.23
N THR A 371 4.53 7.71 -25.18
CA THR A 371 4.88 6.86 -26.33
C THR A 371 4.22 5.49 -26.18
N MET A 372 3.39 5.12 -27.15
CA MET A 372 2.71 3.83 -27.21
C MET A 372 3.39 2.93 -28.23
N TYR A 373 3.64 1.68 -27.85
CA TYR A 373 4.37 0.69 -28.62
C TYR A 373 3.55 -0.56 -28.92
N ARG A 374 3.90 -1.24 -29.98
CA ARG A 374 3.33 -2.51 -30.41
C ARG A 374 1.85 -2.41 -30.68
N ASP A 375 1.57 -1.98 -31.91
CA ASP A 375 0.23 -1.95 -32.48
C ASP A 375 -0.75 -1.02 -31.73
N PRO A 376 -0.32 0.22 -31.42
CA PRO A 376 -1.17 1.18 -30.75
C PRO A 376 -2.34 1.62 -31.62
N ILE A 377 -3.49 1.83 -30.96
CA ILE A 377 -4.68 2.41 -31.54
C ILE A 377 -5.21 3.49 -30.62
N VAL A 378 -5.60 4.62 -31.18
CA VAL A 378 -6.25 5.72 -30.47
C VAL A 378 -7.58 6.03 -31.16
N TRP A 379 -8.64 6.21 -30.38
CA TRP A 379 -9.95 6.66 -30.87
C TRP A 379 -10.29 8.03 -30.26
N ASN A 380 -10.83 8.90 -31.09
CA ASN A 380 -11.43 10.17 -30.69
C ASN A 380 -12.76 10.32 -31.42
N GLY A 381 -13.89 10.27 -30.72
CA GLY A 381 -15.20 10.27 -31.34
C GLY A 381 -15.38 9.13 -32.35
N GLY A 382 -15.68 9.47 -33.59
CA GLY A 382 -15.83 8.54 -34.75
C GLY A 382 -14.52 8.22 -35.47
N GLN A 383 -13.40 8.80 -35.06
CA GLN A 383 -12.11 8.66 -35.72
C GLN A 383 -11.23 7.63 -34.96
N GLN A 384 -10.53 6.80 -35.74
CA GLN A 384 -9.52 5.86 -35.26
C GLN A 384 -8.19 6.18 -35.94
N VAL A 385 -7.12 6.20 -35.16
CA VAL A 385 -5.74 6.37 -35.66
C VAL A 385 -4.88 5.20 -35.17
N LEU A 386 -4.08 4.64 -36.06
CA LEU A 386 -3.14 3.57 -35.77
C LEU A 386 -1.80 3.75 -36.50
N GLY A 387 -0.76 3.09 -36.01
CA GLY A 387 0.58 3.07 -36.57
C GLY A 387 1.48 2.12 -35.80
N GLU A 388 2.77 2.05 -36.10
CA GLU A 388 3.71 1.20 -35.35
C GLU A 388 4.05 1.78 -33.97
N VAL A 389 4.16 3.11 -33.91
CA VAL A 389 4.36 3.88 -32.67
C VAL A 389 3.50 5.14 -32.73
N ILE A 390 2.83 5.44 -31.62
CA ILE A 390 2.10 6.70 -31.45
C ILE A 390 2.73 7.47 -30.27
N LYS A 391 3.11 8.73 -30.52
CA LYS A 391 3.57 9.67 -29.51
C LYS A 391 2.54 10.76 -29.31
N VAL A 392 2.16 10.99 -28.06
CA VAL A 392 1.25 12.08 -27.67
C VAL A 392 2.03 13.04 -26.79
N TYR A 393 2.25 14.25 -27.27
CA TYR A 393 2.89 15.33 -26.52
C TYR A 393 1.82 16.16 -25.84
N LEU A 394 2.02 16.39 -24.56
CA LEU A 394 1.11 17.15 -23.72
C LEU A 394 1.71 18.51 -23.42
N ASN A 395 0.87 19.55 -23.35
CA ASN A 395 1.20 20.82 -22.71
C ASN A 395 0.54 20.90 -21.34
N ASP A 396 0.67 22.03 -20.64
CA ASP A 396 0.15 22.20 -19.27
C ASP A 396 -1.37 21.93 -19.13
N SER A 397 -2.12 21.96 -20.22
CA SER A 397 -3.58 21.92 -20.18
C SER A 397 -4.20 20.82 -21.05
N THR A 398 -3.58 20.49 -22.18
CA THR A 398 -4.18 19.58 -23.18
C THR A 398 -3.12 18.86 -24.01
N ILE A 399 -3.56 18.16 -25.05
CA ILE A 399 -2.68 17.62 -26.10
C ILE A 399 -2.13 18.79 -26.94
N ASP A 400 -0.80 18.82 -27.14
CA ASP A 400 -0.10 19.70 -28.05
C ASP A 400 -0.08 19.13 -29.48
N ARG A 401 0.42 17.89 -29.61
CA ARG A 401 0.46 17.17 -30.88
C ARG A 401 0.47 15.66 -30.70
N ILE A 402 -0.03 14.99 -31.71
CA ILE A 402 0.05 13.53 -31.85
C ILE A 402 0.95 13.22 -33.05
N HIS A 403 1.95 12.38 -32.86
CA HIS A 403 2.88 11.95 -33.89
C HIS A 403 2.78 10.42 -34.07
N VAL A 404 2.28 10.00 -35.19
CA VAL A 404 2.14 8.59 -35.60
C VAL A 404 3.27 8.23 -36.54
N ILE A 405 3.99 7.18 -36.24
CA ILE A 405 5.23 6.79 -36.89
C ILE A 405 5.04 5.41 -37.50
N ASP A 406 5.36 5.34 -38.78
CA ASP A 406 5.33 4.16 -39.64
C ASP A 406 3.94 3.50 -39.77
N GLN A 407 3.57 3.16 -41.00
CA GLN A 407 2.30 2.54 -41.37
C GLN A 407 1.08 3.27 -40.78
N THR A 408 1.07 4.60 -40.91
CA THR A 408 -0.01 5.39 -40.32
C THR A 408 -1.31 5.18 -41.10
N LEU A 409 -2.40 5.04 -40.37
CA LEU A 409 -3.74 5.00 -40.92
C LEU A 409 -4.70 5.76 -40.01
N SER A 410 -5.36 6.75 -40.53
CA SER A 410 -6.49 7.45 -39.92
C SER A 410 -7.78 7.05 -40.63
N VAL A 411 -8.78 6.63 -39.86
CA VAL A 411 -10.08 6.19 -40.35
C VAL A 411 -11.17 6.93 -39.60
N GLU A 412 -12.06 7.59 -40.34
CA GLU A 412 -13.26 8.23 -39.79
C GLU A 412 -14.50 7.51 -40.34
N ARG A 413 -15.35 7.01 -39.44
CA ARG A 413 -16.59 6.34 -39.84
C ARG A 413 -17.67 7.34 -40.24
N ILE A 414 -18.14 7.28 -41.49
CA ILE A 414 -19.26 8.06 -41.98
C ILE A 414 -20.57 7.32 -41.70
N ASP A 415 -20.64 6.05 -42.11
CA ASP A 415 -21.79 5.19 -41.86
C ASP A 415 -21.34 3.72 -41.64
N SER A 416 -22.21 2.75 -41.82
CA SER A 416 -21.90 1.34 -41.62
C SER A 416 -20.92 0.74 -42.63
N VAL A 417 -20.74 1.37 -43.79
CA VAL A 417 -19.97 0.86 -44.93
C VAL A 417 -18.90 1.86 -45.42
N HIS A 418 -19.16 3.16 -45.28
CA HIS A 418 -18.31 4.19 -45.81
C HIS A 418 -17.42 4.81 -44.71
N TYR A 419 -16.14 4.98 -45.04
CA TYR A 419 -15.12 5.53 -44.14
C TYR A 419 -14.21 6.49 -44.89
N ASN A 420 -14.00 7.68 -44.35
CA ASN A 420 -12.88 8.51 -44.77
C ASN A 420 -11.58 7.86 -44.29
N GLN A 421 -10.59 7.79 -45.17
CA GLN A 421 -9.34 7.08 -44.87
C GLN A 421 -8.16 7.93 -45.35
N VAL A 422 -7.15 8.04 -44.50
CA VAL A 422 -5.86 8.66 -44.86
C VAL A 422 -4.74 7.73 -44.37
N ALA A 423 -3.93 7.28 -45.31
CA ALA A 423 -2.78 6.43 -45.02
C ALA A 423 -1.48 7.12 -45.46
N GLY A 424 -0.40 6.84 -44.73
CA GLY A 424 0.93 7.37 -45.03
C GLY A 424 2.01 6.67 -44.24
N LYS A 425 3.24 7.15 -44.34
CA LYS A 425 4.33 6.65 -43.52
C LYS A 425 4.35 7.31 -42.14
N GLU A 426 4.09 8.62 -42.11
CA GLU A 426 4.16 9.43 -40.91
C GLU A 426 2.99 10.42 -40.89
N MET A 427 2.41 10.65 -39.69
CA MET A 427 1.34 11.63 -39.50
C MET A 427 1.63 12.45 -38.23
N ILE A 428 1.50 13.79 -38.35
CA ILE A 428 1.60 14.69 -37.20
C ILE A 428 0.35 15.56 -37.18
N SER A 429 -0.43 15.49 -36.10
CA SER A 429 -1.61 16.32 -35.87
C SER A 429 -1.35 17.29 -34.72
N TYR A 430 -1.59 18.58 -34.95
CA TYR A 430 -1.38 19.65 -33.98
C TYR A 430 -2.72 20.11 -33.42
N PHE A 431 -2.70 20.40 -32.12
CA PHE A 431 -3.88 20.75 -31.33
C PHE A 431 -3.70 22.13 -30.67
N ARG A 432 -4.81 22.83 -30.53
CA ARG A 432 -4.91 24.07 -29.74
C ARG A 432 -6.23 24.04 -29.00
N ASP A 433 -6.17 24.25 -27.67
CA ASP A 433 -7.35 24.22 -26.81
C ASP A 433 -8.17 22.91 -26.92
N GLY A 434 -7.48 21.79 -27.18
CA GLY A 434 -8.09 20.47 -27.34
C GLY A 434 -8.68 20.20 -28.72
N GLU A 435 -8.62 21.15 -29.65
CA GLU A 435 -9.10 21.01 -31.03
C GLU A 435 -7.95 20.89 -32.01
N MET A 436 -8.03 19.92 -32.92
CA MET A 436 -7.08 19.74 -34.01
C MET A 436 -7.25 20.88 -35.03
N TYR A 437 -6.16 21.61 -35.30
CA TYR A 437 -6.16 22.69 -36.26
C TYR A 437 -5.31 22.40 -37.50
N GLU A 438 -4.37 21.48 -37.44
CA GLU A 438 -3.48 21.13 -38.54
C GLU A 438 -3.07 19.68 -38.48
N THR A 439 -3.03 19.00 -39.64
CA THR A 439 -2.48 17.64 -39.77
C THR A 439 -1.57 17.56 -40.99
N TRP A 440 -0.38 16.98 -40.80
CA TRP A 440 0.58 16.68 -41.84
C TRP A 440 0.70 15.17 -41.99
N VAL A 441 0.62 14.68 -43.23
CA VAL A 441 0.87 13.26 -43.54
C VAL A 441 1.92 13.18 -44.64
N ASN A 442 2.92 12.38 -44.43
CA ASN A 442 4.08 12.25 -45.31
C ASN A 442 4.31 10.79 -45.73
N GLY A 443 4.83 10.64 -46.94
CA GLY A 443 5.38 9.39 -47.51
C GLY A 443 4.34 8.43 -48.05
N ASN A 444 4.14 8.46 -49.38
CA ASN A 444 3.17 7.64 -50.09
C ASN A 444 1.76 7.75 -49.48
N VAL A 445 1.21 8.96 -49.59
CA VAL A 445 -0.08 9.28 -48.98
C VAL A 445 -1.21 8.83 -49.89
N TYR A 446 -2.15 8.11 -49.33
CA TYR A 446 -3.39 7.66 -49.96
C TYR A 446 -4.57 8.23 -49.20
N VAL A 447 -5.54 8.78 -49.93
CA VAL A 447 -6.73 9.43 -49.36
C VAL A 447 -7.97 8.88 -50.02
N ASP A 448 -8.89 8.36 -49.22
CA ASP A 448 -10.28 8.12 -49.58
C ASP A 448 -11.16 9.11 -48.82
N TYR A 449 -11.84 9.99 -49.55
CA TYR A 449 -12.70 11.02 -48.96
C TYR A 449 -14.08 11.03 -49.63
N TYR A 450 -15.12 10.79 -48.85
CA TYR A 450 -16.50 10.85 -49.33
C TYR A 450 -16.98 12.28 -49.34
N MET A 451 -17.43 12.71 -50.52
CA MET A 451 -17.91 14.06 -50.76
C MET A 451 -19.42 14.13 -50.53
N PHE A 452 -19.86 15.25 -49.97
CA PHE A 452 -21.26 15.57 -49.74
C PHE A 452 -21.63 16.84 -50.49
N ASP A 453 -22.89 16.95 -50.92
CA ASP A 453 -23.45 18.19 -51.44
C ASP A 453 -23.95 19.12 -50.32
N ASP A 454 -24.54 20.25 -50.71
CA ASP A 454 -25.07 21.25 -49.77
C ASP A 454 -26.24 20.71 -48.91
N ASP A 455 -26.94 19.70 -49.42
CA ASP A 455 -28.04 19.01 -48.74
C ASP A 455 -27.56 17.85 -47.85
N SER A 456 -26.25 17.71 -47.67
CA SER A 456 -25.59 16.62 -46.90
C SER A 456 -25.86 15.23 -47.49
N LEU A 457 -26.11 15.13 -48.80
CA LEU A 457 -26.19 13.86 -49.50
C LEU A 457 -24.81 13.44 -50.01
N MET A 458 -24.45 12.18 -49.81
CA MET A 458 -23.18 11.62 -50.28
C MET A 458 -23.23 11.50 -51.82
N ILE A 459 -22.34 12.23 -52.51
CA ILE A 459 -22.32 12.30 -53.97
C ILE A 459 -21.24 11.44 -54.62
N GLY A 460 -20.18 11.11 -53.90
CA GLY A 460 -19.11 10.30 -54.47
C GLY A 460 -17.90 10.11 -53.55
N LEU A 461 -16.95 9.33 -54.05
CA LEU A 461 -15.65 9.08 -53.41
C LEU A 461 -14.54 9.76 -54.20
N ASN A 462 -13.75 10.59 -53.54
CA ASN A 462 -12.49 11.11 -54.05
C ASN A 462 -11.34 10.22 -53.58
N TYR A 463 -10.74 9.45 -54.46
CA TYR A 463 -9.50 8.72 -54.25
C TYR A 463 -8.31 9.56 -54.73
N THR A 464 -7.34 9.81 -53.88
CA THR A 464 -6.15 10.61 -54.21
C THR A 464 -4.88 9.95 -53.72
N GLU A 465 -3.86 9.94 -54.58
CA GLU A 465 -2.47 9.57 -54.26
C GLU A 465 -1.60 10.82 -54.30
N THR A 466 -0.76 11.02 -53.28
CA THR A 466 0.17 12.15 -53.21
C THR A 466 1.42 11.78 -52.37
N THR A 467 2.42 12.62 -52.40
CA THR A 467 3.62 12.44 -51.58
C THR A 467 3.46 13.01 -50.16
N GLU A 468 2.68 14.07 -50.05
CA GLU A 468 2.41 14.80 -48.82
C GLU A 468 0.97 15.30 -48.78
N LEU A 469 0.41 15.41 -47.58
CA LEU A 469 -0.88 16.05 -47.35
C LEU A 469 -0.76 16.99 -46.16
N LYS A 470 -1.28 18.21 -46.29
CA LYS A 470 -1.51 19.14 -45.18
C LYS A 470 -2.99 19.50 -45.15
N LEU A 471 -3.59 19.25 -43.98
CA LEU A 471 -4.99 19.52 -43.71
C LEU A 471 -5.07 20.63 -42.66
N PHE A 472 -5.82 21.68 -42.91
CA PHE A 472 -6.09 22.78 -42.00
C PHE A 472 -7.56 22.75 -41.59
N MET A 473 -7.79 22.81 -40.28
CA MET A 473 -9.13 22.74 -39.68
C MET A 473 -9.43 24.05 -38.96
N LYS A 474 -10.67 24.47 -39.00
CA LYS A 474 -11.21 25.58 -38.23
C LYS A 474 -12.63 25.23 -37.80
N ASP A 475 -12.93 25.43 -36.52
CA ASP A 475 -14.26 25.12 -35.95
C ASP A 475 -14.71 23.67 -36.28
N ARG A 476 -13.79 22.70 -36.23
CA ARG A 476 -13.96 21.28 -36.60
C ARG A 476 -14.35 21.03 -38.05
N LYS A 477 -14.19 22.02 -38.92
CA LYS A 477 -14.45 21.89 -40.36
C LYS A 477 -13.15 22.03 -41.13
N MET A 478 -13.02 21.29 -42.22
CA MET A 478 -11.91 21.43 -43.16
C MET A 478 -11.94 22.81 -43.79
N GLU A 479 -10.93 23.64 -43.53
CA GLU A 479 -10.78 24.97 -44.11
C GLU A 479 -9.95 24.91 -45.40
N LYS A 480 -8.87 24.13 -45.39
CA LYS A 480 -7.93 24.04 -46.48
C LYS A 480 -7.25 22.69 -46.52
N ILE A 481 -7.06 22.15 -47.69
CA ILE A 481 -6.23 20.98 -47.96
C ILE A 481 -5.16 21.33 -48.99
N TRP A 482 -3.94 20.82 -48.80
CA TRP A 482 -2.84 20.98 -49.73
C TRP A 482 -2.19 19.61 -50.00
N MET A 483 -2.11 19.23 -51.26
CA MET A 483 -1.58 17.96 -51.74
C MET A 483 -0.74 18.20 -52.99
N PRO A 484 0.61 18.28 -52.89
CA PRO A 484 1.47 18.49 -54.06
C PRO A 484 1.57 17.21 -54.91
N ALA A 485 1.75 17.39 -56.21
CA ALA A 485 1.96 16.28 -57.14
C ALA A 485 0.91 15.15 -56.99
N SER A 486 -0.35 15.54 -56.76
CA SER A 486 -1.43 14.60 -56.52
C SER A 486 -2.00 14.04 -57.84
N THR A 487 -2.35 12.76 -57.80
CA THR A 487 -3.13 12.07 -58.84
C THR A 487 -4.38 11.49 -58.17
N GLY A 488 -5.54 11.71 -58.74
CA GLY A 488 -6.79 11.25 -58.14
C GLY A 488 -7.88 10.93 -59.14
N VAL A 489 -8.89 10.20 -58.64
CA VAL A 489 -10.10 9.84 -59.39
C VAL A 489 -11.31 10.10 -58.49
N ILE A 490 -12.31 10.76 -59.03
CA ILE A 490 -13.62 10.94 -58.40
C ILE A 490 -14.59 9.90 -58.95
N TYR A 491 -15.11 9.07 -58.10
CA TYR A 491 -16.13 8.08 -58.40
C TYR A 491 -17.50 8.60 -57.94
N PRO A 492 -18.50 8.74 -58.80
CA PRO A 492 -19.89 8.96 -58.37
C PRO A 492 -20.32 7.83 -57.44
N ILE A 493 -21.18 8.10 -56.44
CA ILE A 493 -21.56 7.13 -55.40
C ILE A 493 -22.05 5.79 -55.97
N VAL A 494 -22.80 5.83 -57.07
CA VAL A 494 -23.35 4.62 -57.71
C VAL A 494 -22.32 3.87 -58.58
N MET A 495 -21.14 4.43 -58.81
CA MET A 495 -20.09 3.87 -59.66
C MET A 495 -18.81 3.51 -58.90
N ILE A 496 -18.81 3.57 -57.57
CA ILE A 496 -17.63 3.21 -56.78
C ILE A 496 -17.35 1.71 -56.96
N PRO A 497 -16.19 1.32 -57.46
CA PRO A 497 -15.84 -0.08 -57.56
C PRO A 497 -15.68 -0.72 -56.15
N PRO A 498 -16.16 -1.95 -55.91
CA PRO A 498 -16.09 -2.58 -54.61
C PRO A 498 -14.68 -2.69 -53.99
N ASN A 499 -13.65 -2.80 -54.85
CA ASN A 499 -12.25 -2.82 -54.45
C ASN A 499 -11.65 -1.43 -54.16
N ARG A 500 -12.42 -0.36 -54.26
CA ARG A 500 -12.04 1.03 -53.96
C ARG A 500 -12.75 1.59 -52.74
N LEU A 501 -13.63 0.84 -52.10
CA LEU A 501 -14.28 1.25 -50.86
C LEU A 501 -13.29 1.38 -49.69
N TYR A 502 -12.19 0.65 -49.77
CA TYR A 502 -11.20 0.60 -48.71
C TYR A 502 -9.79 0.64 -49.29
N LEU A 503 -8.87 1.37 -48.61
CA LEU A 503 -7.44 1.34 -48.89
C LEU A 503 -6.89 -0.08 -48.57
N SER A 504 -5.80 -0.45 -49.20
CA SER A 504 -5.21 -1.80 -49.05
C SER A 504 -4.81 -2.18 -47.61
N ASN A 505 -4.54 -1.17 -46.79
CA ASN A 505 -4.21 -1.31 -45.39
C ASN A 505 -5.37 -0.94 -44.42
N PHE A 506 -6.59 -0.84 -44.97
CA PHE A 506 -7.77 -0.52 -44.16
C PHE A 506 -7.93 -1.48 -42.99
N ALA A 507 -8.18 -0.92 -41.82
CA ALA A 507 -8.46 -1.66 -40.60
C ALA A 507 -9.34 -0.85 -39.65
N TRP A 508 -10.42 -1.46 -39.17
CA TRP A 508 -11.34 -0.86 -38.22
C TRP A 508 -11.52 -1.76 -37.01
N PHE A 509 -11.16 -1.27 -35.82
CA PHE A 509 -11.03 -2.05 -34.60
C PHE A 509 -11.96 -1.59 -33.48
N ASP A 510 -13.10 -0.99 -33.78
CA ASP A 510 -14.04 -0.47 -32.77
C ASP A 510 -14.46 -1.54 -31.72
N TYR A 511 -14.43 -2.83 -32.09
CA TYR A 511 -14.79 -3.94 -31.22
C TYR A 511 -13.82 -4.19 -30.05
N ILE A 512 -12.61 -3.63 -30.10
CA ILE A 512 -11.63 -3.71 -29.00
C ILE A 512 -11.54 -2.42 -28.18
N ARG A 513 -12.26 -1.37 -28.62
CA ARG A 513 -12.28 -0.06 -27.97
C ARG A 513 -12.86 -0.15 -26.55
N PRO A 514 -12.19 0.39 -25.53
CA PRO A 514 -12.79 0.51 -24.19
C PRO A 514 -14.00 1.45 -24.21
N LEU A 515 -15.14 1.00 -23.70
CA LEU A 515 -16.41 1.74 -23.78
C LEU A 515 -16.67 2.60 -22.52
N ASN A 516 -16.07 2.24 -21.39
CA ASN A 516 -16.19 2.96 -20.12
C ASN A 516 -14.96 2.69 -19.23
N LYS A 517 -14.91 3.33 -18.07
CA LYS A 517 -13.82 3.20 -17.09
C LYS A 517 -13.62 1.78 -16.56
N ASP A 518 -14.66 0.95 -16.52
CA ASP A 518 -14.58 -0.42 -16.00
C ASP A 518 -14.20 -1.41 -17.12
N ASP A 519 -14.43 -1.03 -18.37
CA ASP A 519 -14.11 -1.85 -19.54
C ASP A 519 -12.59 -1.91 -19.83
N ILE A 520 -11.79 -1.04 -19.22
CA ILE A 520 -10.33 -1.11 -19.29
C ILE A 520 -9.75 -2.40 -18.74
N PHE A 521 -10.47 -3.12 -17.89
CA PHE A 521 -10.03 -4.43 -17.37
C PHE A 521 -10.26 -5.56 -18.37
N VAL A 522 -11.07 -5.36 -19.40
CA VAL A 522 -11.42 -6.40 -20.38
C VAL A 522 -10.46 -6.33 -21.57
N TRP A 523 -9.57 -7.29 -21.69
CA TRP A 523 -8.71 -7.42 -22.85
C TRP A 523 -9.44 -8.12 -24.00
N ARG A 524 -9.57 -7.42 -25.13
CA ARG A 524 -10.11 -7.98 -26.39
C ARG A 524 -8.97 -8.03 -27.41
N PRO A 525 -8.46 -9.24 -27.75
CA PRO A 525 -7.41 -9.35 -28.75
C PRO A 525 -7.94 -8.99 -30.15
N LYS A 526 -7.06 -8.47 -31.01
CA LYS A 526 -7.35 -8.37 -32.44
C LYS A 526 -7.61 -9.77 -33.04
N LYS A 527 -8.40 -9.82 -34.11
CA LYS A 527 -8.56 -11.06 -34.86
C LYS A 527 -7.21 -11.48 -35.44
N SER A 528 -6.89 -12.75 -35.38
CA SER A 528 -5.62 -13.28 -35.90
C SER A 528 -5.39 -12.88 -37.36
N GLY A 529 -4.19 -12.39 -37.63
CA GLY A 529 -3.80 -11.91 -38.96
C GLY A 529 -4.15 -10.44 -39.28
N THR A 530 -4.77 -9.73 -38.31
CA THR A 530 -5.06 -8.28 -38.45
C THR A 530 -4.08 -7.40 -37.64
N GLU A 531 -3.11 -8.01 -36.98
CA GLU A 531 -2.05 -7.28 -36.26
C GLU A 531 -1.14 -6.54 -37.25
N LEU A 532 -0.77 -5.33 -36.90
CA LEU A 532 0.15 -4.54 -37.68
C LEU A 532 1.55 -5.21 -37.67
N LYS A 533 2.06 -5.60 -38.83
CA LYS A 533 3.41 -6.14 -38.94
C LYS A 533 4.38 -4.97 -38.94
N ALA A 534 5.18 -4.85 -37.88
CA ALA A 534 6.14 -3.78 -37.75
C ALA A 534 7.17 -3.80 -38.90
N SER A 535 7.31 -2.68 -39.61
CA SER A 535 8.31 -2.46 -40.64
C SER A 535 9.70 -2.22 -40.04
N TYR A 536 9.75 -1.67 -38.82
CA TYR A 536 10.95 -1.46 -38.01
C TYR A 536 10.83 -2.12 -36.66
N LYS A 537 11.97 -2.45 -36.05
CA LYS A 537 12.03 -3.04 -34.69
C LYS A 537 11.94 -1.95 -33.62
N HIS A 538 10.82 -1.25 -33.56
CA HIS A 538 10.53 -0.39 -32.40
C HIS A 538 10.33 -1.25 -31.16
N LYS A 539 11.23 -1.16 -30.21
CA LYS A 539 11.15 -1.93 -28.95
C LYS A 539 10.78 -1.00 -27.82
N ALA A 540 9.77 -1.37 -27.04
CA ALA A 540 9.56 -0.77 -25.75
C ALA A 540 10.79 -0.94 -24.86
N PRO A 541 11.08 -0.01 -23.93
CA PRO A 541 12.18 -0.15 -23.00
C PRO A 541 12.11 -1.48 -22.23
N LEU A 542 13.26 -2.10 -21.97
CA LEU A 542 13.34 -3.36 -21.22
C LEU A 542 12.84 -3.19 -19.79
N GLN A 543 12.18 -4.21 -19.27
CA GLN A 543 11.59 -4.21 -17.92
C GLN A 543 12.63 -4.43 -16.78
N SER A 544 13.92 -4.47 -17.06
CA SER A 544 14.97 -4.80 -16.12
C SER A 544 15.57 -3.57 -15.45
N LEU A 545 15.69 -3.64 -14.12
CA LEU A 545 16.32 -2.61 -13.28
C LEU A 545 17.83 -2.48 -13.53
N ASP A 546 18.48 -3.54 -14.02
CA ASP A 546 19.95 -3.58 -14.18
C ASP A 546 20.49 -2.61 -15.25
N GLN A 547 19.64 -2.11 -16.13
CA GLN A 547 20.01 -1.15 -17.16
C GLN A 547 19.95 0.31 -16.69
N ILE A 548 19.30 0.59 -15.57
CA ILE A 548 19.16 1.95 -15.03
C ILE A 548 20.44 2.36 -14.29
N LYS A 549 21.13 1.39 -13.68
CA LYS A 549 22.41 1.61 -12.96
C LYS A 549 23.61 1.91 -13.86
N LYS A 550 23.45 1.83 -15.19
CA LYS A 550 24.53 2.05 -16.18
C LYS A 550 24.43 3.37 -16.95
N LYS A 551 23.53 4.26 -16.56
CA LYS A 551 23.45 5.59 -17.16
C LYS A 551 23.74 6.66 -16.05
#